data_ca82d6115896b28e37c22390983c90fd
#
_entry.id   ca82d6115896b28e37c22390983c90fd
#
_cell.length_a   1.000
_cell.length_b   1.000
_cell.length_c   1.000
_cell.angle_alpha   90.00
_cell.angle_beta   90.00
_cell.angle_gamma   90.00
#
_symmetry.space_group_name_H-M   'P 1'
#
loop_
_entity.id
_entity.type
_entity.pdbx_description
1 polymer ?
#
loop_
_entity_poly.entity_id
_entity_poly.type
_entity_poly.pdbx_seq_one_letter_code
_entity_poly.pdbx_strand_id
1 'polypeptide(L)'
;IFAGIKAVSGLTVVYEKVFFDAPALDYSDQTLVQRLLYLAQEEDQELFADEQIKAIYAETWDRMEEKQTVQAYYGNSWKNWSEMFQAFGTNSRILGTVIREELDQEGILAKDEIGQEIQVSDISQEIAQKLLKKYWKEHLALTVQLLPKSFISTVFFHKKQFYDLIWIATCLVYLGAGITGILQLIKRKHMNSAEFMLLVMAASIINALGCDLVLAGLQRYMTYTLGMTWIGLFLLVRPLWDRTNKGNLTEEEKL
;
A
#
# COMPACT_ATOMS: atom_id res chain seq x y z
N ILE A 1 13.53 5.83 -3.04
CA ILE A 1 12.44 5.15 -2.31
C ILE A 1 12.41 3.67 -2.70
N PHE A 2 12.34 3.32 -4.00
CA PHE A 2 12.31 1.92 -4.45
C PHE A 2 13.53 1.11 -3.96
N ALA A 3 14.74 1.68 -4.07
CA ALA A 3 15.96 1.09 -3.53
C ALA A 3 15.89 0.89 -2.01
N GLY A 4 15.23 1.80 -1.28
CA GLY A 4 15.02 1.67 0.16
C GLY A 4 14.06 0.52 0.52
N ILE A 5 12.97 0.36 -0.22
CA ILE A 5 12.02 -0.75 -0.03
C ILE A 5 12.72 -2.10 -0.29
N LYS A 6 13.46 -2.20 -1.40
CA LYS A 6 14.25 -3.39 -1.73
C LYS A 6 15.35 -3.66 -0.69
N ALA A 7 15.98 -2.63 -0.13
CA ALA A 7 16.98 -2.79 0.94
C ALA A 7 16.34 -3.33 2.23
N VAL A 8 15.17 -2.82 2.63
CA VAL A 8 14.45 -3.31 3.81
C VAL A 8 13.96 -4.75 3.59
N SER A 9 13.35 -5.03 2.43
CA SER A 9 12.95 -6.40 2.06
C SER A 9 14.14 -7.35 2.03
N GLY A 10 15.25 -6.94 1.42
CA GLY A 10 16.48 -7.71 1.40
C GLY A 10 17.06 -7.98 2.80
N LEU A 11 16.98 -7.01 3.72
CA LEU A 11 17.40 -7.21 5.11
C LEU A 11 16.50 -8.21 5.84
N THR A 12 15.19 -8.19 5.59
CA THR A 12 14.25 -9.17 6.15
C THR A 12 14.56 -10.58 5.64
N VAL A 13 14.79 -10.73 4.34
CA VAL A 13 15.18 -12.00 3.71
C VAL A 13 16.50 -12.52 4.29
N VAL A 14 17.51 -11.66 4.45
CA VAL A 14 18.79 -12.02 5.07
C VAL A 14 18.59 -12.44 6.53
N TYR A 15 17.79 -11.70 7.29
CA TYR A 15 17.46 -12.02 8.68
C TYR A 15 16.77 -13.39 8.79
N GLU A 16 15.75 -13.65 7.98
CA GLU A 16 15.03 -14.94 7.96
C GLU A 16 15.95 -16.08 7.58
N LYS A 17 16.81 -15.90 6.57
CA LYS A 17 17.78 -16.91 6.15
C LYS A 17 18.83 -17.21 7.22
N VAL A 18 19.35 -16.17 7.88
CA VAL A 18 20.44 -16.32 8.87
C VAL A 18 19.95 -16.91 10.20
N PHE A 19 18.76 -16.50 10.66
CA PHE A 19 18.26 -16.88 11.99
C PHE A 19 17.27 -18.04 11.98
N PHE A 20 16.59 -18.29 10.86
CA PHE A 20 15.54 -19.31 10.78
C PHE A 20 15.78 -20.35 9.68
N ASP A 21 16.91 -20.25 8.96
CA ASP A 21 17.22 -21.10 7.79
C ASP A 21 16.05 -21.14 6.76
N ALA A 22 15.28 -20.06 6.74
CA ALA A 22 14.11 -19.94 5.86
C ALA A 22 14.56 -19.66 4.41
N PRO A 23 13.85 -20.17 3.40
CA PRO A 23 14.15 -19.85 2.02
C PRO A 23 13.95 -18.36 1.77
N ALA A 24 14.85 -17.78 0.96
CA ALA A 24 14.83 -16.35 0.62
C ALA A 24 13.69 -16.03 -0.37
N LEU A 25 12.46 -15.94 0.13
CA LEU A 25 11.30 -15.56 -0.66
C LEU A 25 11.08 -14.04 -0.58
N ASP A 26 11.36 -13.33 -1.67
CA ASP A 26 11.03 -11.90 -1.79
C ASP A 26 9.67 -11.73 -2.49
N TYR A 27 8.60 -11.63 -1.72
CA TYR A 27 7.25 -11.41 -2.25
C TYR A 27 7.02 -9.98 -2.79
N SER A 28 8.01 -9.08 -2.72
CA SER A 28 7.84 -7.70 -3.17
C SER A 28 7.59 -7.61 -4.68
N ASP A 29 8.20 -8.49 -5.46
CA ASP A 29 8.05 -8.52 -6.91
C ASP A 29 6.70 -9.10 -7.32
N GLN A 30 6.24 -10.17 -6.67
CA GLN A 30 4.89 -10.70 -6.85
C GLN A 30 3.81 -9.67 -6.49
N THR A 31 4.10 -8.79 -5.54
CA THR A 31 3.18 -7.74 -5.12
C THR A 31 3.18 -6.57 -6.11
N LEU A 32 4.34 -6.22 -6.65
CA LEU A 32 4.47 -5.14 -7.63
C LEU A 32 3.86 -5.51 -8.99
N VAL A 33 4.08 -6.76 -9.45
CA VAL A 33 3.62 -7.22 -10.76
C VAL A 33 2.10 -7.10 -10.92
N GLN A 34 1.33 -7.32 -9.86
CA GLN A 34 -0.14 -7.25 -9.94
C GLN A 34 -0.68 -5.87 -10.32
N ARG A 35 0.00 -4.78 -9.89
CA ARG A 35 -0.33 -3.42 -10.29
C ARG A 35 0.14 -3.09 -11.69
N LEU A 36 1.28 -3.61 -12.08
CA LEU A 36 1.82 -3.42 -13.41
C LEU A 36 0.98 -4.15 -14.46
N LEU A 37 0.53 -5.35 -14.16
CA LEU A 37 -0.43 -6.09 -14.99
C LEU A 37 -1.76 -5.33 -15.15
N TYR A 38 -2.23 -4.65 -14.11
CA TYR A 38 -3.42 -3.81 -14.21
C TYR A 38 -3.26 -2.66 -15.23
N LEU A 39 -2.05 -2.11 -15.36
CA LEU A 39 -1.70 -1.04 -16.31
C LEU A 39 -1.31 -1.55 -17.69
N ALA A 40 -0.99 -2.84 -17.79
CA ALA A 40 -0.44 -3.47 -18.98
C ALA A 40 -1.47 -3.56 -20.13
N GLN A 41 -0.99 -3.93 -21.32
CA GLN A 41 -1.77 -4.10 -22.55
C GLN A 41 -1.36 -5.41 -23.24
N GLU A 42 -2.18 -5.90 -24.14
CA GLU A 42 -1.92 -7.14 -24.90
C GLU A 42 -0.58 -7.10 -25.64
N GLU A 43 -0.26 -5.97 -26.26
CA GLU A 43 0.95 -5.79 -27.06
C GLU A 43 2.23 -5.84 -26.22
N ASP A 44 2.14 -5.82 -24.90
CA ASP A 44 3.31 -5.90 -24.01
C ASP A 44 4.00 -7.26 -24.04
N GLN A 45 3.36 -8.29 -24.56
CA GLN A 45 4.00 -9.57 -24.83
C GLN A 45 5.29 -9.41 -25.66
N GLU A 46 5.38 -8.39 -26.51
CA GLU A 46 6.56 -8.11 -27.34
C GLU A 46 7.75 -7.52 -26.54
N LEU A 47 7.57 -7.21 -25.27
CA LEU A 47 8.66 -6.81 -24.37
C LEU A 47 9.54 -7.99 -23.96
N PHE A 48 9.04 -9.21 -24.12
CA PHE A 48 9.71 -10.44 -23.68
C PHE A 48 10.40 -11.11 -24.86
N ALA A 49 11.71 -11.34 -24.70
CA ALA A 49 12.52 -12.06 -25.69
C ALA A 49 12.47 -13.58 -25.49
N ASP A 50 12.12 -14.01 -24.28
CA ASP A 50 11.94 -15.42 -23.94
C ASP A 50 10.54 -15.86 -24.33
N GLU A 51 10.44 -16.87 -25.19
CA GLU A 51 9.17 -17.36 -25.72
C GLU A 51 8.28 -17.98 -24.64
N GLN A 52 8.85 -18.58 -23.60
CA GLN A 52 8.10 -19.11 -22.47
C GLN A 52 7.45 -17.97 -21.67
N ILE A 53 8.21 -16.92 -21.34
CA ILE A 53 7.67 -15.76 -20.61
C ILE A 53 6.64 -15.02 -21.47
N LYS A 54 6.86 -14.95 -22.77
CA LYS A 54 5.92 -14.38 -23.72
C LYS A 54 4.59 -15.15 -23.72
N ALA A 55 4.64 -16.48 -23.75
CA ALA A 55 3.46 -17.35 -23.70
C ALA A 55 2.72 -17.20 -22.35
N ILE A 56 3.45 -17.21 -21.22
CA ILE A 56 2.90 -16.97 -19.88
C ILE A 56 2.20 -15.61 -19.82
N TYR A 57 2.81 -14.56 -20.37
CA TYR A 57 2.22 -13.23 -20.37
C TYR A 57 0.95 -13.19 -21.22
N ALA A 58 0.96 -13.74 -22.42
CA ALA A 58 -0.21 -13.74 -23.32
C ALA A 58 -1.40 -14.48 -22.69
N GLU A 59 -1.20 -15.68 -22.16
CA GLU A 59 -2.24 -16.45 -21.47
C GLU A 59 -2.74 -15.71 -20.20
N THR A 60 -1.82 -15.05 -19.46
CA THR A 60 -2.20 -14.22 -18.29
C THR A 60 -3.08 -13.06 -18.73
N TRP A 61 -2.74 -12.38 -19.82
CA TRP A 61 -3.51 -11.29 -20.38
C TRP A 61 -4.92 -11.73 -20.77
N ASP A 62 -5.05 -12.81 -21.53
CA ASP A 62 -6.34 -13.35 -21.98
C ASP A 62 -7.27 -13.65 -20.79
N ARG A 63 -6.74 -14.28 -19.74
CA ARG A 63 -7.52 -14.56 -18.51
C ARG A 63 -7.87 -13.30 -17.71
N MET A 64 -7.01 -12.29 -17.74
CA MET A 64 -7.30 -11.00 -17.09
C MET A 64 -8.39 -10.23 -17.84
N GLU A 65 -8.38 -10.28 -19.17
CA GLU A 65 -9.39 -9.65 -20.01
C GLU A 65 -10.74 -10.35 -19.85
N GLU A 66 -10.78 -11.69 -19.88
CA GLU A 66 -11.98 -12.48 -19.61
C GLU A 66 -12.61 -12.12 -18.25
N LYS A 67 -11.78 -11.90 -17.22
CA LYS A 67 -12.23 -11.52 -15.87
C LYS A 67 -12.41 -10.01 -15.68
N GLN A 68 -12.18 -9.21 -16.71
CA GLN A 68 -12.30 -7.77 -16.68
C GLN A 68 -11.47 -7.11 -15.56
N THR A 69 -10.21 -7.54 -15.38
CA THR A 69 -9.34 -7.06 -14.30
C THR A 69 -8.26 -6.08 -14.74
N VAL A 70 -8.30 -5.63 -15.99
CA VAL A 70 -7.39 -4.60 -16.54
C VAL A 70 -7.98 -3.20 -16.40
N GLN A 71 -7.13 -2.18 -16.46
CA GLN A 71 -7.49 -0.78 -16.23
C GLN A 71 -8.65 -0.29 -17.10
N ALA A 72 -8.77 -0.79 -18.31
CA ALA A 72 -9.80 -0.39 -19.26
C ALA A 72 -11.22 -0.51 -18.69
N TYR A 73 -11.47 -1.48 -17.82
CA TYR A 73 -12.79 -1.73 -17.22
C TYR A 73 -13.09 -0.86 -15.98
N TYR A 74 -12.08 -0.27 -15.33
CA TYR A 74 -12.28 0.49 -14.08
C TYR A 74 -12.17 2.00 -14.27
N GLY A 75 -11.44 2.44 -15.30
CA GLY A 75 -11.12 3.84 -15.50
C GLY A 75 -10.36 4.44 -14.30
N ASN A 76 -10.34 5.77 -14.22
CA ASN A 76 -9.69 6.51 -13.12
C ASN A 76 -10.69 6.93 -12.03
N SER A 77 -11.78 6.20 -11.85
CA SER A 77 -12.86 6.60 -10.95
C SER A 77 -12.55 6.29 -9.48
N TRP A 78 -12.74 7.30 -8.63
CA TRP A 78 -12.71 7.13 -7.17
C TRP A 78 -13.74 6.13 -6.66
N LYS A 79 -14.82 5.90 -7.38
CA LYS A 79 -15.91 5.01 -6.97
C LYS A 79 -15.53 3.54 -7.02
N ASN A 80 -14.61 3.17 -7.91
CA ASN A 80 -14.28 1.76 -8.19
C ASN A 80 -12.98 1.28 -7.51
N TRP A 81 -12.42 2.06 -6.58
CA TRP A 81 -11.11 1.72 -6.00
C TRP A 81 -11.08 0.36 -5.28
N SER A 82 -12.17 -0.07 -4.61
CA SER A 82 -12.19 -1.36 -3.93
C SER A 82 -12.27 -2.54 -4.90
N GLU A 83 -12.85 -2.33 -6.07
CA GLU A 83 -12.92 -3.29 -7.16
C GLU A 83 -11.57 -3.36 -7.88
N MET A 84 -10.93 -2.22 -8.09
CA MET A 84 -9.56 -2.12 -8.59
C MET A 84 -8.56 -2.87 -7.69
N PHE A 85 -8.71 -2.80 -6.36
CA PHE A 85 -7.92 -3.60 -5.42
C PHE A 85 -8.14 -5.10 -5.58
N GLN A 86 -9.39 -5.50 -5.77
CA GLN A 86 -9.72 -6.90 -6.03
C GLN A 86 -9.12 -7.36 -7.37
N ALA A 87 -9.11 -6.48 -8.37
CA ALA A 87 -8.45 -6.72 -9.65
C ALA A 87 -6.94 -6.98 -9.47
N PHE A 88 -6.23 -6.15 -8.71
CA PHE A 88 -4.81 -6.39 -8.43
C PHE A 88 -4.55 -7.79 -7.85
N GLY A 89 -5.28 -8.17 -6.79
CA GLY A 89 -5.13 -9.49 -6.19
C GLY A 89 -5.57 -10.65 -7.11
N THR A 90 -6.48 -10.38 -8.03
CA THR A 90 -6.91 -11.37 -9.04
C THR A 90 -5.82 -11.55 -10.09
N ASN A 91 -5.21 -10.46 -10.57
CA ASN A 91 -4.11 -10.51 -11.54
C ASN A 91 -2.91 -11.32 -11.04
N SER A 92 -2.52 -11.11 -9.77
CA SER A 92 -1.46 -11.90 -9.14
C SER A 92 -1.78 -13.39 -9.10
N ARG A 93 -3.02 -13.75 -8.78
CA ARG A 93 -3.45 -15.15 -8.75
C ARG A 93 -3.50 -15.77 -10.14
N ILE A 94 -3.98 -15.03 -11.15
CA ILE A 94 -3.98 -15.48 -12.54
C ILE A 94 -2.56 -15.78 -12.98
N LEU A 95 -1.64 -14.80 -12.84
CA LEU A 95 -0.24 -14.97 -13.23
C LEU A 95 0.38 -16.18 -12.53
N GLY A 96 0.26 -16.29 -11.20
CA GLY A 96 0.82 -17.43 -10.46
C GLY A 96 0.24 -18.78 -10.88
N THR A 97 -1.03 -18.82 -11.30
CA THR A 97 -1.67 -20.04 -11.82
C THR A 97 -1.11 -20.39 -13.20
N VAL A 98 -1.05 -19.41 -14.12
CA VAL A 98 -0.54 -19.62 -15.48
C VAL A 98 0.92 -20.07 -15.43
N ILE A 99 1.77 -19.45 -14.61
CA ILE A 99 3.17 -19.86 -14.46
C ILE A 99 3.27 -21.33 -14.06
N ARG A 100 2.49 -21.76 -13.05
CA ARG A 100 2.55 -23.16 -12.60
C ARG A 100 2.04 -24.13 -13.67
N GLU A 101 0.98 -23.77 -14.38
CA GLU A 101 0.42 -24.60 -15.45
C GLU A 101 1.41 -24.77 -16.61
N GLU A 102 2.07 -23.70 -17.05
CA GLU A 102 3.08 -23.76 -18.11
C GLU A 102 4.31 -24.57 -17.69
N LEU A 103 4.85 -24.33 -16.49
CA LEU A 103 5.99 -25.08 -15.98
C LEU A 103 5.68 -26.57 -15.78
N ASP A 104 4.44 -26.90 -15.40
CA ASP A 104 3.99 -28.29 -15.26
C ASP A 104 3.86 -28.99 -16.61
N GLN A 105 3.31 -28.31 -17.62
CA GLN A 105 3.20 -28.82 -18.98
C GLN A 105 4.56 -29.13 -19.59
N GLU A 106 5.57 -28.31 -19.29
CA GLU A 106 6.95 -28.54 -19.72
C GLU A 106 7.71 -29.56 -18.86
N GLY A 107 7.11 -30.00 -17.74
CA GLY A 107 7.72 -30.96 -16.82
C GLY A 107 8.87 -30.39 -15.99
N ILE A 108 8.97 -29.06 -15.86
CA ILE A 108 10.03 -28.36 -15.11
C ILE A 108 9.52 -27.70 -13.83
N LEU A 109 8.24 -27.85 -13.50
CA LEU A 109 7.69 -27.38 -12.24
C LEU A 109 8.38 -28.09 -11.06
N ALA A 110 8.84 -27.31 -10.07
CA ALA A 110 9.45 -27.85 -8.87
C ALA A 110 8.48 -28.78 -8.12
N LYS A 111 9.00 -29.84 -7.50
CA LYS A 111 8.17 -30.85 -6.82
C LYS A 111 7.70 -30.39 -5.45
N ASP A 112 8.41 -29.50 -4.83
CA ASP A 112 8.11 -28.93 -3.54
C ASP A 112 7.49 -27.55 -3.66
N GLU A 113 6.64 -27.20 -2.72
CA GLU A 113 5.89 -25.93 -2.70
C GLU A 113 6.82 -24.71 -2.69
N ILE A 114 7.93 -24.79 -1.96
CA ILE A 114 8.92 -23.70 -1.87
C ILE A 114 9.57 -23.47 -3.24
N GLY A 115 9.99 -24.53 -3.91
CA GLY A 115 10.56 -24.43 -5.25
C GLY A 115 9.58 -23.84 -6.26
N GLN A 116 8.30 -24.20 -6.18
CA GLN A 116 7.26 -23.60 -7.02
C GLN A 116 7.10 -22.11 -6.75
N GLU A 117 7.09 -21.68 -5.47
CA GLU A 117 7.01 -20.25 -5.12
C GLU A 117 8.24 -19.47 -5.61
N ILE A 118 9.43 -20.06 -5.56
CA ILE A 118 10.65 -19.44 -6.11
C ILE A 118 10.49 -19.25 -7.63
N GLN A 119 10.07 -20.28 -8.35
CA GLN A 119 9.86 -20.20 -9.80
C GLN A 119 8.82 -19.13 -10.16
N VAL A 120 7.70 -19.09 -9.44
CA VAL A 120 6.67 -18.04 -9.64
C VAL A 120 7.23 -16.65 -9.34
N SER A 121 8.05 -16.51 -8.29
CA SER A 121 8.67 -15.24 -7.92
C SER A 121 9.64 -14.76 -9.00
N ASP A 122 10.51 -15.63 -9.50
CA ASP A 122 11.53 -15.28 -10.50
C ASP A 122 10.90 -14.81 -11.83
N ILE A 123 9.90 -15.55 -12.32
CA ILE A 123 9.19 -15.17 -13.55
C ILE A 123 8.37 -13.88 -13.33
N SER A 124 7.70 -13.75 -12.18
CA SER A 124 6.97 -12.53 -11.83
C SER A 124 7.90 -11.31 -11.75
N GLN A 125 9.13 -11.49 -11.25
CA GLN A 125 10.13 -10.45 -11.18
C GLN A 125 10.56 -9.98 -12.57
N GLU A 126 10.80 -10.90 -13.50
CA GLU A 126 11.17 -10.54 -14.87
C GLU A 126 10.05 -9.76 -15.56
N ILE A 127 8.81 -10.23 -15.45
CA ILE A 127 7.63 -9.53 -15.99
C ILE A 127 7.52 -8.14 -15.35
N ALA A 128 7.63 -8.04 -14.01
CA ALA A 128 7.54 -6.76 -13.30
C ALA A 128 8.61 -5.77 -13.76
N GLN A 129 9.85 -6.20 -13.95
CA GLN A 129 10.95 -5.31 -14.37
C GLN A 129 10.72 -4.73 -15.76
N LYS A 130 10.24 -5.54 -16.72
CA LYS A 130 9.93 -5.09 -18.07
C LYS A 130 8.75 -4.12 -18.08
N LEU A 131 7.65 -4.47 -17.42
CA LEU A 131 6.48 -3.61 -17.32
C LEU A 131 6.77 -2.31 -16.55
N LEU A 132 7.52 -2.36 -15.45
CA LEU A 132 7.88 -1.16 -14.69
C LEU A 132 8.72 -0.19 -15.54
N LYS A 133 9.63 -0.70 -16.35
CA LYS A 133 10.43 0.13 -17.25
C LYS A 133 9.55 0.88 -18.26
N LYS A 134 8.47 0.26 -18.73
CA LYS A 134 7.50 0.88 -19.65
C LYS A 134 6.53 1.81 -18.91
N TYR A 135 5.95 1.35 -17.80
CA TYR A 135 4.80 1.99 -17.12
C TYR A 135 5.16 2.76 -15.83
N TRP A 136 6.42 3.13 -15.61
CA TRP A 136 6.83 3.78 -14.36
C TRP A 136 6.09 5.10 -14.06
N LYS A 137 5.71 5.87 -15.11
CA LYS A 137 4.96 7.14 -14.96
C LYS A 137 3.52 6.88 -14.55
N GLU A 138 2.87 5.96 -15.21
CA GLU A 138 1.50 5.53 -14.95
C GLU A 138 1.40 4.89 -13.56
N HIS A 139 2.39 4.08 -13.21
CA HIS A 139 2.52 3.49 -11.89
C HIS A 139 2.66 4.56 -10.79
N LEU A 140 3.49 5.58 -11.00
CA LEU A 140 3.63 6.70 -10.08
C LEU A 140 2.34 7.52 -10.00
N ALA A 141 1.69 7.81 -11.13
CA ALA A 141 0.40 8.49 -11.16
C ALA A 141 -0.67 7.73 -10.38
N LEU A 142 -0.75 6.41 -10.55
CA LEU A 142 -1.64 5.54 -9.79
C LEU A 142 -1.32 5.56 -8.29
N THR A 143 -0.04 5.59 -7.91
CA THR A 143 0.39 5.74 -6.51
C THR A 143 -0.13 7.04 -5.90
N VAL A 144 0.03 8.16 -6.60
CA VAL A 144 -0.47 9.47 -6.14
C VAL A 144 -2.00 9.48 -6.01
N GLN A 145 -2.71 8.80 -6.90
CA GLN A 145 -4.17 8.67 -6.83
C GLN A 145 -4.65 7.80 -5.66
N LEU A 146 -3.88 6.77 -5.31
CA LEU A 146 -4.23 5.86 -4.21
C LEU A 146 -3.88 6.42 -2.84
N LEU A 147 -2.82 7.22 -2.75
CA LEU A 147 -2.28 7.74 -1.50
C LEU A 147 -3.34 8.38 -0.57
N PRO A 148 -4.23 9.27 -1.02
CA PRO A 148 -5.25 9.84 -0.13
C PRO A 148 -6.20 8.79 0.45
N LYS A 149 -6.45 7.70 -0.27
CA LYS A 149 -7.33 6.61 0.15
C LYS A 149 -6.70 5.74 1.21
N SER A 150 -5.38 5.60 1.18
CA SER A 150 -4.62 4.84 2.16
C SER A 150 -4.62 5.47 3.55
N PHE A 151 -4.83 6.78 3.65
CA PHE A 151 -4.96 7.47 4.94
C PHE A 151 -6.20 7.12 5.72
N ILE A 152 -7.23 6.60 5.07
CA ILE A 152 -8.53 6.36 5.73
C ILE A 152 -8.42 5.44 6.94
N SER A 153 -7.54 4.45 6.87
CA SER A 153 -7.35 3.45 7.93
C SER A 153 -6.38 3.90 9.02
N THR A 154 -5.81 5.08 8.91
CA THR A 154 -4.87 5.63 9.91
C THR A 154 -5.56 6.30 11.10
N VAL A 155 -6.84 6.62 10.97
CA VAL A 155 -7.66 7.25 12.04
C VAL A 155 -8.87 6.40 12.40
N PHE A 156 -9.55 5.84 11.41
CA PHE A 156 -10.77 5.06 11.61
C PHE A 156 -10.70 3.71 10.90
N PHE A 157 -11.35 2.70 11.49
CA PHE A 157 -11.69 1.49 10.75
C PHE A 157 -12.84 1.82 9.80
N HIS A 158 -12.71 1.38 8.55
CA HIS A 158 -13.75 1.65 7.56
C HIS A 158 -14.53 0.40 7.17
N LYS A 159 -15.81 0.62 6.84
CA LYS A 159 -16.63 -0.33 6.10
C LYS A 159 -16.94 0.27 4.73
N LYS A 160 -17.02 -0.57 3.69
CA LYS A 160 -17.26 -0.14 2.30
C LYS A 160 -18.43 0.85 2.17
N GLN A 161 -19.50 0.66 2.96
CA GLN A 161 -20.71 1.48 2.92
C GLN A 161 -20.52 2.95 3.35
N PHE A 162 -19.50 3.23 4.19
CA PHE A 162 -19.26 4.56 4.77
C PHE A 162 -17.95 5.18 4.30
N TYR A 163 -17.38 4.66 3.23
CA TYR A 163 -16.04 5.03 2.79
C TYR A 163 -15.87 6.54 2.62
N ASP A 164 -16.74 7.19 1.85
CA ASP A 164 -16.60 8.62 1.53
C ASP A 164 -16.74 9.49 2.80
N LEU A 165 -17.67 9.16 3.69
CA LEU A 165 -17.86 9.87 4.95
C LEU A 165 -16.62 9.73 5.86
N ILE A 166 -16.11 8.51 6.00
CA ILE A 166 -14.94 8.22 6.82
C ILE A 166 -13.70 8.89 6.23
N TRP A 167 -13.57 8.91 4.90
CA TRP A 167 -12.47 9.60 4.22
C TRP A 167 -12.47 11.10 4.51
N ILE A 168 -13.62 11.77 4.38
CA ILE A 168 -13.78 13.19 4.70
C ILE A 168 -13.42 13.44 6.17
N ALA A 169 -13.97 12.63 7.10
CA ALA A 169 -13.68 12.74 8.51
C ALA A 169 -12.17 12.59 8.80
N THR A 170 -11.50 11.62 8.17
CA THR A 170 -10.06 11.42 8.31
C THR A 170 -9.27 12.64 7.82
N CYS A 171 -9.62 13.19 6.66
CA CYS A 171 -8.98 14.39 6.12
C CYS A 171 -9.15 15.59 7.07
N LEU A 172 -10.34 15.79 7.64
CA LEU A 172 -10.60 16.86 8.60
C LEU A 172 -9.81 16.70 9.89
N VAL A 173 -9.68 15.47 10.41
CA VAL A 173 -8.87 15.17 11.60
C VAL A 173 -7.40 15.49 11.35
N TYR A 174 -6.83 15.05 10.23
CA TYR A 174 -5.44 15.33 9.89
C TYR A 174 -5.19 16.82 9.65
N LEU A 175 -6.09 17.50 8.94
CA LEU A 175 -6.00 18.94 8.73
C LEU A 175 -6.04 19.69 10.05
N GLY A 176 -7.01 19.38 10.93
CA GLY A 176 -7.14 20.01 12.24
C GLY A 176 -5.92 19.72 13.13
N ALA A 177 -5.45 18.48 13.18
CA ALA A 177 -4.26 18.10 13.92
C ALA A 177 -3.00 18.81 13.41
N GLY A 178 -2.82 18.86 12.07
CA GLY A 178 -1.69 19.56 11.45
C GLY A 178 -1.67 21.05 11.78
N ILE A 179 -2.80 21.74 11.59
CA ILE A 179 -2.93 23.17 11.91
C ILE A 179 -2.65 23.41 13.41
N THR A 180 -3.28 22.62 14.28
CA THR A 180 -3.11 22.78 15.74
C THR A 180 -1.66 22.52 16.17
N GLY A 181 -1.02 21.47 15.64
CA GLY A 181 0.38 21.15 15.90
C GLY A 181 1.31 22.27 15.47
N ILE A 182 1.15 22.77 14.25
CA ILE A 182 1.97 23.88 13.73
C ILE A 182 1.77 25.16 14.57
N LEU A 183 0.52 25.49 14.92
CA LEU A 183 0.25 26.65 15.76
C LEU A 183 0.85 26.54 17.16
N GLN A 184 0.84 25.34 17.76
CA GLN A 184 1.48 25.10 19.05
C GLN A 184 3.01 25.26 18.97
N LEU A 185 3.64 24.77 17.91
CA LEU A 185 5.08 24.97 17.67
C LEU A 185 5.43 26.44 17.49
N ILE A 186 4.69 27.17 16.64
CA ILE A 186 4.94 28.62 16.42
C ILE A 186 4.80 29.40 17.72
N LYS A 187 3.79 29.08 18.52
CA LYS A 187 3.56 29.73 19.83
C LYS A 187 4.48 29.22 20.95
N ARG A 188 5.36 28.27 20.66
CA ARG A 188 6.24 27.59 21.63
C ARG A 188 5.48 27.05 22.86
N LYS A 189 4.26 26.54 22.64
CA LYS A 189 3.39 25.96 23.68
C LYS A 189 3.16 24.49 23.37
N HIS A 190 3.30 23.66 24.40
CA HIS A 190 3.05 22.20 24.27
C HIS A 190 3.86 21.54 23.14
N MET A 191 5.11 21.94 22.98
CA MET A 191 5.98 21.54 21.87
C MET A 191 6.06 20.03 21.71
N ASN A 192 6.31 19.29 22.80
CA ASN A 192 6.46 17.82 22.75
C ASN A 192 5.22 17.12 22.17
N SER A 193 4.01 17.59 22.54
CA SER A 193 2.76 17.01 22.01
C SER A 193 2.57 17.33 20.53
N ALA A 194 2.93 18.55 20.11
CA ALA A 194 2.86 18.97 18.73
C ALA A 194 3.89 18.23 17.85
N GLU A 195 5.12 18.13 18.31
CA GLU A 195 6.19 17.40 17.65
C GLU A 195 5.84 15.91 17.49
N PHE A 196 5.34 15.27 18.57
CA PHE A 196 4.91 13.89 18.52
C PHE A 196 3.82 13.67 17.47
N MET A 197 2.77 14.51 17.47
CA MET A 197 1.67 14.36 16.50
C MET A 197 2.14 14.57 15.06
N LEU A 198 2.96 15.58 14.81
CA LEU A 198 3.52 15.84 13.47
C LEU A 198 4.44 14.72 13.02
N LEU A 199 5.23 14.12 13.92
CA LEU A 199 6.04 12.95 13.62
C LEU A 199 5.17 11.74 13.25
N VAL A 200 4.09 11.48 14.00
CA VAL A 200 3.14 10.40 13.69
C VAL A 200 2.48 10.63 12.33
N MET A 201 2.09 11.87 12.01
CA MET A 201 1.55 12.21 10.70
C MET A 201 2.56 11.95 9.58
N ALA A 202 3.81 12.38 9.76
CA ALA A 202 4.88 12.12 8.79
C ALA A 202 5.14 10.62 8.62
N ALA A 203 5.19 9.85 9.71
CA ALA A 203 5.32 8.39 9.67
C ALA A 203 4.14 7.73 8.92
N SER A 204 2.91 8.20 9.14
CA SER A 204 1.73 7.71 8.43
C SER A 204 1.80 7.99 6.93
N ILE A 205 2.28 9.18 6.54
CA ILE A 205 2.50 9.54 5.13
C ILE A 205 3.54 8.64 4.49
N ILE A 206 4.68 8.45 5.15
CA ILE A 206 5.77 7.61 4.66
C ILE A 206 5.32 6.16 4.52
N ASN A 207 4.58 5.64 5.51
CA ASN A 207 4.02 4.29 5.47
C ASN A 207 3.02 4.13 4.31
N ALA A 208 2.09 5.08 4.14
CA ALA A 208 1.14 5.07 3.04
C ALA A 208 1.84 5.11 1.67
N LEU A 209 2.82 6.00 1.50
CA LEU A 209 3.63 6.08 0.27
C LEU A 209 4.38 4.77 0.01
N GLY A 210 4.99 4.17 1.04
CA GLY A 210 5.69 2.90 0.92
C GLY A 210 4.77 1.78 0.45
N CYS A 211 3.61 1.65 1.07
CA CYS A 211 2.62 0.65 0.67
C CYS A 211 2.06 0.91 -0.73
N ASP A 212 1.74 2.18 -1.05
CA ASP A 212 1.16 2.55 -2.34
C ASP A 212 2.16 2.48 -3.50
N LEU A 213 3.46 2.47 -3.24
CA LEU A 213 4.47 2.23 -4.29
C LEU A 213 4.58 0.76 -4.69
N VAL A 214 4.24 -0.15 -3.79
CA VAL A 214 4.38 -1.60 -4.05
C VAL A 214 3.04 -2.21 -4.42
N LEU A 215 2.03 -1.99 -3.62
CA LEU A 215 0.70 -2.58 -3.79
C LEU A 215 -0.38 -1.51 -3.71
N ALA A 216 -0.71 -1.15 -2.48
CA ALA A 216 -1.68 -0.15 -2.07
C ALA A 216 -1.78 -0.13 -0.54
N GLY A 217 -2.26 0.96 0.01
CA GLY A 217 -2.47 1.11 1.45
C GLY A 217 -3.63 0.25 1.95
N LEU A 218 -3.41 -1.06 2.05
CA LEU A 218 -4.40 -1.95 2.63
C LEU A 218 -4.61 -1.61 4.11
N GLN A 219 -5.85 -1.73 4.57
CA GLN A 219 -6.24 -1.42 5.95
C GLN A 219 -5.27 -2.03 6.97
N ARG A 220 -4.89 -3.30 6.80
CA ARG A 220 -3.97 -4.00 7.72
C ARG A 220 -2.59 -3.35 7.84
N TYR A 221 -2.09 -2.73 6.79
CA TYR A 221 -0.78 -2.03 6.83
C TYR A 221 -0.90 -0.63 7.39
N MET A 222 -2.03 0.03 7.19
CA MET A 222 -2.27 1.40 7.69
C MET A 222 -2.61 1.43 9.18
N THR A 223 -3.16 0.35 9.74
CA THR A 223 -3.49 0.28 11.17
C THR A 223 -2.29 0.30 12.09
N TYR A 224 -1.07 0.08 11.59
CA TYR A 224 0.15 0.18 12.42
C TYR A 224 0.34 1.57 13.05
N THR A 225 -0.09 2.62 12.38
CA THR A 225 -0.02 3.98 12.89
C THR A 225 -1.26 4.42 13.67
N LEU A 226 -2.35 3.64 13.64
CA LEU A 226 -3.65 3.99 14.23
C LEU A 226 -3.55 4.31 15.72
N GLY A 227 -2.92 3.43 16.51
CA GLY A 227 -2.76 3.64 17.94
C GLY A 227 -1.95 4.89 18.27
N MET A 228 -0.85 5.11 17.54
CA MET A 228 -0.01 6.30 17.71
C MET A 228 -0.75 7.59 17.29
N THR A 229 -1.57 7.52 16.26
CA THR A 229 -2.41 8.64 15.81
C THR A 229 -3.39 9.05 16.94
N TRP A 230 -4.09 8.10 17.56
CA TRP A 230 -4.99 8.39 18.67
C TRP A 230 -4.28 8.94 19.90
N ILE A 231 -3.10 8.39 20.25
CA ILE A 231 -2.27 8.93 21.33
C ILE A 231 -1.86 10.38 21.01
N GLY A 232 -1.39 10.63 19.78
CA GLY A 232 -1.01 11.97 19.33
C GLY A 232 -2.16 12.97 19.38
N LEU A 233 -3.34 12.59 18.91
CA LEU A 233 -4.56 13.41 18.97
C LEU A 233 -4.94 13.72 20.41
N PHE A 234 -4.93 12.73 21.31
CA PHE A 234 -5.22 12.93 22.71
C PHE A 234 -4.25 13.92 23.37
N LEU A 235 -2.95 13.74 23.16
CA LEU A 235 -1.91 14.63 23.69
C LEU A 235 -2.04 16.06 23.14
N LEU A 236 -2.43 16.21 21.89
CA LEU A 236 -2.61 17.51 21.25
C LEU A 236 -3.82 18.28 21.78
N VAL A 237 -4.91 17.58 22.11
CA VAL A 237 -6.19 18.18 22.56
C VAL A 237 -6.22 18.37 24.08
N ARG A 238 -5.53 17.54 24.86
CA ARG A 238 -5.52 17.60 26.33
C ARG A 238 -5.31 19.00 26.91
N PRO A 239 -4.35 19.82 26.44
CA PRO A 239 -4.15 21.17 26.98
C PRO A 239 -5.31 22.13 26.72
N LEU A 240 -6.13 21.87 25.71
CA LEU A 240 -7.34 22.66 25.45
C LEU A 240 -8.44 22.30 26.47
N TRP A 241 -8.59 21.01 26.76
CA TRP A 241 -9.52 20.48 27.75
C TRP A 241 -9.23 21.01 29.16
N ASP A 242 -7.95 20.98 29.59
CA ASP A 242 -7.52 21.45 30.91
C ASP A 242 -7.78 22.94 31.09
N ARG A 243 -7.76 23.75 30.03
CA ARG A 243 -8.10 25.19 30.11
C ARG A 243 -9.58 25.43 30.28
N THR A 244 -10.44 24.69 29.59
CA THR A 244 -11.90 24.83 29.69
C THR A 244 -12.37 24.49 31.11
N ASN A 245 -11.81 23.43 31.70
CA ASN A 245 -12.17 23.05 33.07
C ASN A 245 -11.69 24.07 34.13
N LYS A 246 -10.52 24.69 33.95
CA LYS A 246 -10.05 25.75 34.86
C LYS A 246 -10.87 27.05 34.75
N GLY A 247 -11.41 27.35 33.57
CA GLY A 247 -12.31 28.49 33.38
C GLY A 247 -13.63 28.32 34.12
N ASN A 248 -14.19 27.12 34.09
CA ASN A 248 -15.47 26.83 34.77
C ASN A 248 -15.34 26.83 36.30
N LEU A 249 -14.22 26.35 36.87
CA LEU A 249 -13.98 26.36 38.31
C LEU A 249 -13.83 27.79 38.89
N THR A 250 -13.30 28.74 38.11
CA THR A 250 -13.18 30.14 38.54
C THR A 250 -14.48 30.91 38.44
N GLU A 251 -15.50 30.48 37.75
CA GLU A 251 -16.84 31.07 37.75
C GLU A 251 -17.70 30.53 38.89
N GLU A 252 -17.55 29.25 39.26
CA GLU A 252 -18.26 28.69 40.43
C GLU A 252 -17.72 29.18 41.78
N GLU A 253 -16.45 29.58 41.88
CA GLU A 253 -15.88 30.20 43.09
C GLU A 253 -16.27 31.69 43.27
N LYS A 254 -16.94 32.28 42.28
CA LYS A 254 -17.38 33.69 42.32
C LYS A 254 -18.87 33.87 42.65
N LEU A 255 -19.60 32.80 42.89
CA LEU A 255 -20.98 32.77 43.33
C LEU A 255 -21.07 32.39 44.82
#